data_755abcb5be9f1bb9de17a84b21fa3e51
#
_entry.id   755abcb5be9f1bb9de17a84b21fa3e51
#
_cell.length_a   1.000
_cell.length_b   1.000
_cell.length_c   1.000
_cell.angle_alpha   90.00
_cell.angle_beta   90.00
_cell.angle_gamma   90.00
#
_symmetry.space_group_name_H-M   'P 1'
#
loop_
_entity.id
_entity.type
_entity.pdbx_description
1 polymer ?
#
loop_
_entity_poly.entity_id
_entity_poly.type
_entity_poly.pdbx_seq_one_letter_code
_entity_poly.pdbx_strand_id
1 'polypeptide(L)'
;MRLTAAPLRQICGQRRTLATFVERDIVLLRQKLNQDNFILTKPLNPANRISTHKGDISHSDIIGKSPRDLVTSSAGHDYRVHNVTLAEYVSLIRRLVTPVTDANLIVSLLDLHPSAAHEAGKLEIFEAGTGHGALTLHLSRAIHAANSQKPKPLPSPAPDSVGGEPATEDSSGSGQTESDDALTAWKASRKAVIHTIDISPKYSKHAAKVVAGFRHGLYADNVDFHVGDASGWIKSEHERRNSDQPFLTHAFLDLPATHDHLSAVASALKNDGTLIIFNPSITQIVDCVQKIKQQDIPLFLDQTLELGNNGTSGGKPWDLRAVKPRAAPKVQSGEESSDSVQSSGSEEPEKQDQNITRDPAQTLTEAKPEEPNWTFVCRPKVGERIIGGGFLGVFRKMNNSARP
;
A
#
# COMPACT_ATOMS: atom_id res chain seq x y z
N MET A 1 -62.84 10.20 -19.94
CA MET A 1 -61.66 9.68 -19.17
C MET A 1 -60.99 10.86 -18.49
N ARG A 2 -61.16 10.98 -17.18
CA ARG A 2 -60.51 12.01 -16.36
C ARG A 2 -59.24 11.40 -15.78
N LEU A 3 -58.09 11.92 -16.17
CA LEU A 3 -56.80 11.57 -15.59
C LEU A 3 -56.66 12.30 -14.24
N THR A 4 -56.66 11.53 -13.15
CA THR A 4 -56.37 12.03 -11.82
C THR A 4 -54.87 12.17 -11.65
N ALA A 5 -54.41 13.41 -11.46
CA ALA A 5 -53.01 13.71 -11.12
C ALA A 5 -52.73 13.23 -9.69
N ALA A 6 -51.70 12.40 -9.54
CA ALA A 6 -51.18 12.00 -8.24
C ALA A 6 -50.47 13.20 -7.57
N PRO A 7 -50.57 13.37 -6.23
CA PRO A 7 -49.97 14.49 -5.54
C PRO A 7 -48.45 14.31 -5.52
N LEU A 8 -47.71 15.33 -5.94
CA LEU A 8 -46.27 15.49 -5.76
C LEU A 8 -45.98 15.36 -4.25
N ARG A 9 -45.27 14.27 -3.86
CA ARG A 9 -44.71 14.15 -2.54
C ARG A 9 -43.68 15.29 -2.35
N GLN A 10 -44.03 16.20 -1.45
CA GLN A 10 -43.15 17.21 -0.93
C GLN A 10 -41.90 16.52 -0.37
N ILE A 11 -40.81 16.61 -1.09
CA ILE A 11 -39.48 16.19 -0.59
C ILE A 11 -39.15 17.19 0.51
N CYS A 12 -39.45 16.81 1.74
CA CYS A 12 -39.06 17.53 2.93
C CYS A 12 -37.51 17.58 2.91
N GLY A 13 -36.97 18.76 2.62
CA GLY A 13 -35.56 19.02 2.65
C GLY A 13 -35.02 18.69 4.04
N GLN A 14 -34.42 17.53 4.19
CA GLN A 14 -33.54 17.27 5.32
C GLN A 14 -32.45 18.34 5.24
N ARG A 15 -32.56 19.38 6.07
CA ARG A 15 -31.47 20.27 6.38
C ARG A 15 -30.37 19.33 6.86
N ARG A 16 -29.31 19.12 6.05
CA ARG A 16 -28.05 18.54 6.51
C ARG A 16 -27.60 19.44 7.64
N THR A 17 -27.86 19.05 8.87
CA THR A 17 -27.18 19.62 10.02
C THR A 17 -25.71 19.41 9.73
N LEU A 18 -24.96 20.49 9.53
CA LEU A 18 -23.52 20.45 9.40
C LEU A 18 -23.03 19.73 10.65
N ALA A 19 -22.44 18.55 10.49
CA ALA A 19 -21.93 17.78 11.61
C ALA A 19 -20.90 18.65 12.34
N THR A 20 -21.14 18.90 13.62
CA THR A 20 -20.20 19.62 14.48
C THR A 20 -19.11 18.67 14.98
N PHE A 21 -17.95 19.21 15.32
CA PHE A 21 -16.86 18.43 15.92
C PHE A 21 -17.27 17.95 17.33
N VAL A 22 -16.94 16.69 17.61
CA VAL A 22 -17.24 16.04 18.88
C VAL A 22 -15.94 15.58 19.57
N GLU A 23 -16.08 15.11 20.81
CA GLU A 23 -14.95 14.48 21.51
C GLU A 23 -14.35 13.35 20.70
N ARG A 24 -13.04 13.18 20.81
CA ARG A 24 -12.21 12.21 20.08
C ARG A 24 -12.03 12.48 18.57
N ASP A 25 -12.68 13.52 18.00
CA ASP A 25 -12.33 13.98 16.66
C ASP A 25 -10.89 14.43 16.58
N ILE A 26 -10.25 14.20 15.44
CA ILE A 26 -8.96 14.76 15.07
C ILE A 26 -9.23 15.82 14.02
N VAL A 27 -8.85 17.04 14.28
CA VAL A 27 -9.13 18.19 13.41
C VAL A 27 -7.84 18.88 12.97
N LEU A 28 -7.92 19.60 11.87
CA LEU A 28 -6.84 20.42 11.34
C LEU A 28 -7.14 21.89 11.61
N LEU A 29 -6.24 22.56 12.31
CA LEU A 29 -6.30 24.01 12.55
C LEU A 29 -5.41 24.71 11.54
N ARG A 30 -5.96 25.63 10.75
CA ARG A 30 -5.21 26.50 9.83
C ARG A 30 -5.27 27.93 10.32
N GLN A 31 -4.12 28.57 10.43
CA GLN A 31 -4.08 29.97 10.81
C GLN A 31 -4.74 30.83 9.73
N LYS A 32 -5.63 31.79 10.15
CA LYS A 32 -6.43 32.60 9.22
C LYS A 32 -5.58 33.45 8.26
N LEU A 33 -4.47 33.99 8.72
CA LEU A 33 -3.59 34.86 7.93
C LEU A 33 -2.45 34.12 7.22
N ASN A 34 -2.14 32.88 7.63
CA ASN A 34 -1.09 32.06 7.02
C ASN A 34 -1.59 30.62 6.91
N GLN A 35 -2.16 30.29 5.76
CA GLN A 35 -2.80 28.98 5.53
C GLN A 35 -1.80 27.82 5.43
N ASP A 36 -0.52 28.11 5.20
CA ASP A 36 0.56 27.11 5.19
C ASP A 36 0.96 26.68 6.60
N ASN A 37 0.56 27.45 7.61
CA ASN A 37 0.78 27.10 9.00
C ASN A 37 -0.45 26.37 9.55
N PHE A 38 -0.31 25.05 9.72
CA PHE A 38 -1.39 24.18 10.18
C PHE A 38 -0.94 23.29 11.34
N ILE A 39 -1.90 22.89 12.15
CA ILE A 39 -1.70 22.05 13.32
C ILE A 39 -2.72 20.89 13.27
N LEU A 40 -2.25 19.66 13.27
CA LEU A 40 -3.10 18.49 13.50
C LEU A 40 -3.27 18.30 15.00
N THR A 41 -4.51 18.23 15.46
CA THR A 41 -4.78 18.00 16.88
C THR A 41 -4.56 16.53 17.25
N LYS A 42 -4.33 16.28 18.52
CA LYS A 42 -4.63 14.97 19.11
C LYS A 42 -6.14 14.80 19.17
N PRO A 43 -6.66 13.57 19.42
CA PRO A 43 -8.08 13.39 19.67
C PRO A 43 -8.61 14.41 20.67
N LEU A 44 -9.69 15.11 20.29
CA LEU A 44 -10.26 16.17 21.15
C LEU A 44 -10.70 15.59 22.50
N ASN A 45 -10.34 16.30 23.57
CA ASN A 45 -10.77 16.03 24.93
C ASN A 45 -11.00 17.37 25.62
N PRO A 46 -12.18 17.63 26.20
CA PRO A 46 -12.50 18.96 26.78
C PRO A 46 -11.49 19.49 27.81
N ALA A 47 -10.81 18.58 28.50
CA ALA A 47 -9.81 18.94 29.50
C ALA A 47 -8.45 19.36 28.91
N ASN A 48 -8.21 19.16 27.61
CA ASN A 48 -6.92 19.39 26.97
C ASN A 48 -6.85 20.73 26.25
N ARG A 49 -5.61 21.18 26.00
CA ARG A 49 -5.28 22.40 25.25
C ARG A 49 -4.22 22.09 24.20
N ILE A 50 -4.22 22.87 23.13
CA ILE A 50 -3.20 22.88 22.08
C ILE A 50 -2.31 24.09 22.33
N SER A 51 -1.06 23.85 22.69
CA SER A 51 -0.10 24.93 22.85
C SER A 51 0.51 25.33 21.52
N THR A 52 0.45 26.58 21.16
CA THR A 52 1.04 27.13 19.94
C THR A 52 1.95 28.31 20.29
N HIS A 53 2.85 28.69 19.39
CA HIS A 53 3.68 29.91 19.55
C HIS A 53 2.84 31.18 19.55
N LYS A 54 1.54 31.13 19.29
CA LYS A 54 0.57 32.23 19.29
C LYS A 54 -0.53 32.03 20.32
N GLY A 55 -0.18 31.46 21.48
CA GLY A 55 -1.11 31.18 22.56
C GLY A 55 -1.76 29.81 22.49
N ASP A 56 -2.51 29.48 23.52
CA ASP A 56 -3.17 28.21 23.70
C ASP A 56 -4.59 28.24 23.13
N ILE A 57 -5.04 27.09 22.59
CA ILE A 57 -6.41 26.87 22.10
C ILE A 57 -6.99 25.72 22.91
N SER A 58 -8.12 25.92 23.56
CA SER A 58 -8.81 24.87 24.31
C SER A 58 -9.53 23.90 23.35
N HIS A 59 -9.47 22.62 23.64
CA HIS A 59 -10.27 21.64 22.90
C HIS A 59 -11.79 21.88 23.08
N SER A 60 -12.21 22.41 24.23
CA SER A 60 -13.61 22.81 24.49
C SER A 60 -14.12 23.86 23.50
N ASP A 61 -13.23 24.75 23.01
CA ASP A 61 -13.61 25.79 22.07
C ASP A 61 -13.80 25.25 20.64
N ILE A 62 -13.26 24.06 20.35
CA ILE A 62 -13.37 23.37 19.06
C ILE A 62 -14.60 22.46 19.05
N ILE A 63 -14.88 21.77 20.17
CA ILE A 63 -16.03 20.89 20.31
C ILE A 63 -17.31 21.71 20.14
N GLY A 64 -18.24 21.21 19.30
CA GLY A 64 -19.48 21.93 18.95
C GLY A 64 -19.34 22.90 17.78
N LYS A 65 -18.12 23.20 17.29
CA LYS A 65 -17.93 24.02 16.09
C LYS A 65 -18.18 23.20 14.82
N SER A 66 -18.61 23.89 13.80
CA SER A 66 -18.73 23.32 12.44
C SER A 66 -17.42 23.44 11.67
N PRO A 67 -17.20 22.59 10.66
CA PRO A 67 -16.07 22.76 9.75
C PRO A 67 -16.05 24.17 9.14
N ARG A 68 -14.87 24.80 9.17
CA ARG A 68 -14.55 26.16 8.76
C ARG A 68 -14.90 27.28 9.74
N ASP A 69 -15.46 26.98 10.90
CA ASP A 69 -15.61 27.95 11.97
C ASP A 69 -14.25 28.43 12.48
N LEU A 70 -14.26 29.56 13.16
CA LEU A 70 -13.08 30.15 13.78
C LEU A 70 -13.03 29.80 15.26
N VAL A 71 -11.81 29.56 15.73
CA VAL A 71 -11.43 29.52 17.15
C VAL A 71 -10.27 30.48 17.39
N THR A 72 -10.30 31.15 18.51
CA THR A 72 -9.30 32.18 18.84
C THR A 72 -8.40 31.66 19.95
N SER A 73 -7.08 31.80 19.79
CA SER A 73 -6.13 31.44 20.83
C SER A 73 -6.14 32.43 21.98
N SER A 74 -5.54 32.06 23.12
CA SER A 74 -5.40 32.94 24.31
C SER A 74 -4.66 34.25 24.01
N ALA A 75 -3.86 34.33 22.95
CA ALA A 75 -3.17 35.52 22.49
C ALA A 75 -3.91 36.28 21.37
N GLY A 76 -5.19 35.99 21.12
CA GLY A 76 -6.03 36.68 20.15
C GLY A 76 -5.82 36.31 18.67
N HIS A 77 -5.18 35.21 18.39
CA HIS A 77 -4.99 34.75 16.99
C HIS A 77 -6.07 33.79 16.57
N ASP A 78 -6.63 34.02 15.36
CA ASP A 78 -7.70 33.22 14.79
C ASP A 78 -7.17 32.00 14.00
N TYR A 79 -7.78 30.86 14.25
CA TYR A 79 -7.57 29.62 13.52
C TYR A 79 -8.90 29.11 12.97
N ARG A 80 -8.88 28.61 11.73
CA ARG A 80 -10.01 27.96 11.10
C ARG A 80 -9.93 26.47 11.32
N VAL A 81 -11.03 25.89 11.79
CA VAL A 81 -11.14 24.45 12.06
C VAL A 81 -11.56 23.69 10.79
N HIS A 82 -10.88 22.61 10.45
CA HIS A 82 -11.15 21.81 9.26
C HIS A 82 -11.24 20.32 9.59
N ASN A 83 -12.08 19.61 8.83
CA ASN A 83 -11.95 18.17 8.71
C ASN A 83 -10.59 17.84 8.10
N VAL A 84 -9.89 16.89 8.70
CA VAL A 84 -8.63 16.39 8.16
C VAL A 84 -8.90 15.45 6.97
N THR A 85 -8.20 15.66 5.86
CA THR A 85 -8.19 14.72 4.74
C THR A 85 -7.28 13.53 5.06
N LEU A 86 -7.46 12.40 4.36
CA LEU A 86 -6.59 11.24 4.55
C LEU A 86 -5.11 11.60 4.27
N ALA A 87 -4.88 12.36 3.21
CA ALA A 87 -3.56 12.82 2.82
C ALA A 87 -2.89 13.66 3.91
N GLU A 88 -3.59 14.65 4.45
CA GLU A 88 -3.10 15.50 5.54
C GLU A 88 -2.86 14.66 6.81
N TYR A 89 -3.79 13.76 7.14
CA TYR A 89 -3.67 12.91 8.32
C TYR A 89 -2.39 12.08 8.30
N VAL A 90 -2.15 11.30 7.25
CA VAL A 90 -0.97 10.43 7.16
C VAL A 90 0.34 11.22 7.04
N SER A 91 0.33 12.38 6.36
CA SER A 91 1.52 13.24 6.23
C SER A 91 1.90 13.89 7.55
N LEU A 92 0.93 14.29 8.37
CA LEU A 92 1.15 15.05 9.60
C LEU A 92 1.43 14.19 10.82
N ILE A 93 0.85 13.01 10.91
CA ILE A 93 1.20 12.03 11.95
C ILE A 93 2.63 11.55 11.77
N ARG A 94 3.07 11.48 10.54
CA ARG A 94 4.42 11.08 10.17
C ARG A 94 5.28 12.31 9.91
N ARG A 95 6.10 12.72 10.84
CA ARG A 95 7.14 13.74 10.63
C ARG A 95 8.21 13.35 9.59
N LEU A 96 8.10 12.22 8.88
CA LEU A 96 9.08 11.68 7.92
C LEU A 96 8.41 11.02 6.70
N VAL A 97 8.54 11.64 5.56
CA VAL A 97 9.07 11.23 4.25
C VAL A 97 8.59 9.90 3.64
N THR A 98 7.30 9.70 3.45
CA THR A 98 6.85 9.01 2.24
C THR A 98 5.74 9.89 1.66
N PRO A 99 5.86 10.39 0.44
CA PRO A 99 4.84 11.23 -0.14
C PRO A 99 3.51 10.49 -0.21
N VAL A 100 2.45 11.14 0.21
CA VAL A 100 1.07 10.62 0.10
C VAL A 100 0.68 10.32 -1.35
N THR A 101 1.34 10.98 -2.28
CA THR A 101 1.23 10.74 -3.72
C THR A 101 1.54 9.30 -4.09
N ASP A 102 2.53 8.68 -3.44
CA ASP A 102 2.96 7.31 -3.76
C ASP A 102 1.91 6.28 -3.33
N ALA A 103 1.25 6.48 -2.18
CA ALA A 103 0.17 5.58 -1.74
C ALA A 103 -1.05 5.63 -2.67
N ASN A 104 -1.42 6.80 -3.19
CA ASN A 104 -2.49 6.92 -4.19
C ASN A 104 -2.11 6.26 -5.52
N LEU A 105 -0.87 6.42 -5.96
CA LEU A 105 -0.35 5.75 -7.16
C LEU A 105 -0.40 4.23 -7.01
N ILE A 106 0.07 3.69 -5.87
CA ILE A 106 0.02 2.25 -5.59
C ILE A 106 -1.41 1.73 -5.64
N VAL A 107 -2.37 2.42 -4.98
CA VAL A 107 -3.78 2.04 -5.04
C VAL A 107 -4.32 2.07 -6.47
N SER A 108 -3.92 3.06 -7.28
CA SER A 108 -4.35 3.16 -8.67
C SER A 108 -3.76 2.06 -9.55
N LEU A 109 -2.51 1.63 -9.30
CA LEU A 109 -1.86 0.53 -10.03
C LEU A 109 -2.48 -0.85 -9.71
N LEU A 110 -3.13 -1.00 -8.56
CA LEU A 110 -3.86 -2.23 -8.21
C LEU A 110 -5.19 -2.36 -8.95
N ASP A 111 -5.70 -1.26 -9.52
CA ASP A 111 -6.96 -1.21 -10.28
C ASP A 111 -8.13 -1.89 -9.54
N LEU A 112 -8.35 -1.46 -8.31
CA LEU A 112 -9.32 -2.08 -7.40
C LEU A 112 -10.76 -1.72 -7.77
N HIS A 113 -11.60 -2.74 -7.96
CA HIS A 113 -13.03 -2.60 -8.23
C HIS A 113 -13.86 -3.28 -7.12
N PRO A 114 -13.84 -2.76 -5.89
CA PRO A 114 -14.53 -3.39 -4.78
C PRO A 114 -16.05 -3.27 -4.93
N SER A 115 -16.74 -4.40 -4.88
CA SER A 115 -18.20 -4.45 -4.92
C SER A 115 -18.76 -5.45 -3.92
N ALA A 116 -19.80 -5.07 -3.19
CA ALA A 116 -20.52 -5.99 -2.31
C ALA A 116 -21.24 -7.11 -3.08
N ALA A 117 -21.55 -6.88 -4.35
CA ALA A 117 -22.22 -7.83 -5.25
C ALA A 117 -21.27 -8.72 -6.04
N HIS A 118 -19.95 -8.64 -5.82
CA HIS A 118 -18.97 -9.38 -6.61
C HIS A 118 -19.06 -10.89 -6.32
N GLU A 119 -19.39 -11.67 -7.34
CA GLU A 119 -19.44 -13.13 -7.29
C GLU A 119 -18.04 -13.78 -7.35
N ALA A 120 -17.01 -13.01 -7.72
CA ALA A 120 -15.65 -13.48 -7.96
C ALA A 120 -14.86 -13.88 -6.68
N GLY A 121 -15.54 -14.03 -5.55
CA GLY A 121 -14.92 -14.40 -4.29
C GLY A 121 -14.35 -13.22 -3.51
N LYS A 122 -13.63 -13.51 -2.43
CA LYS A 122 -13.09 -12.51 -1.51
C LYS A 122 -11.90 -11.78 -2.14
N LEU A 123 -11.89 -10.44 -2.05
CA LEU A 123 -10.76 -9.59 -2.39
C LEU A 123 -9.79 -9.57 -1.20
N GLU A 124 -8.68 -10.25 -1.31
CA GLU A 124 -7.66 -10.29 -0.26
C GLU A 124 -6.38 -9.60 -0.77
N ILE A 125 -5.95 -8.56 -0.05
CA ILE A 125 -4.74 -7.80 -0.35
C ILE A 125 -3.73 -8.07 0.76
N PHE A 126 -2.51 -8.42 0.38
CA PHE A 126 -1.39 -8.62 1.29
C PHE A 126 -0.44 -7.42 1.24
N GLU A 127 -0.13 -6.84 2.38
CA GLU A 127 0.84 -5.78 2.54
C GLU A 127 1.92 -6.25 3.50
N ALA A 128 3.17 -6.36 3.03
CA ALA A 128 4.30 -6.68 3.89
C ALA A 128 5.24 -5.48 3.99
N GLY A 129 5.52 -5.09 5.23
CA GLY A 129 6.13 -3.81 5.58
C GLY A 129 5.07 -2.79 5.96
N THR A 130 4.28 -3.06 7.01
CA THR A 130 3.22 -2.16 7.50
C THR A 130 3.71 -0.75 7.80
N GLY A 131 4.93 -0.64 8.35
CA GLY A 131 5.54 0.63 8.72
C GLY A 131 4.65 1.46 9.64
N HIS A 132 4.19 2.64 9.19
CA HIS A 132 3.30 3.52 9.96
C HIS A 132 1.81 3.33 9.63
N GLY A 133 1.47 2.42 8.72
CA GLY A 133 0.10 2.19 8.29
C GLY A 133 -0.46 3.23 7.31
N ALA A 134 0.39 4.03 6.66
CA ALA A 134 -0.07 5.03 5.69
C ALA A 134 -0.68 4.38 4.45
N LEU A 135 0.04 3.44 3.82
CA LEU A 135 -0.47 2.69 2.68
C LEU A 135 -1.64 1.81 3.10
N THR A 136 -1.52 1.11 4.26
CA THR A 136 -2.60 0.33 4.86
C THR A 136 -3.92 1.11 4.91
N LEU A 137 -3.86 2.37 5.36
CA LEU A 137 -5.05 3.23 5.48
C LEU A 137 -5.61 3.64 4.12
N HIS A 138 -4.75 3.89 3.10
CA HIS A 138 -5.19 4.18 1.73
C HIS A 138 -5.85 2.95 1.07
N LEU A 139 -5.26 1.77 1.22
CA LEU A 139 -5.83 0.50 0.75
C LEU A 139 -7.16 0.21 1.43
N SER A 140 -7.21 0.38 2.77
CA SER A 140 -8.43 0.14 3.55
C SER A 140 -9.60 1.05 3.12
N ARG A 141 -9.31 2.32 2.83
CA ARG A 141 -10.30 3.23 2.24
C ARG A 141 -10.77 2.75 0.87
N ALA A 142 -9.84 2.26 0.03
CA ALA A 142 -10.16 1.84 -1.33
C ALA A 142 -11.12 0.64 -1.38
N ILE A 143 -11.00 -0.30 -0.43
CA ILE A 143 -11.84 -1.50 -0.38
C ILE A 143 -13.10 -1.36 0.50
N HIS A 144 -13.26 -0.22 1.18
CA HIS A 144 -14.31 -0.08 2.22
C HIS A 144 -15.72 -0.33 1.70
N ALA A 145 -16.01 0.07 0.46
CA ALA A 145 -17.32 -0.09 -0.14
C ALA A 145 -17.75 -1.56 -0.38
N ALA A 146 -16.80 -2.49 -0.39
CA ALA A 146 -17.10 -3.92 -0.58
C ALA A 146 -17.70 -4.57 0.67
N ASN A 147 -17.44 -4.00 1.84
CA ASN A 147 -17.87 -4.58 3.11
C ASN A 147 -19.19 -3.96 3.59
N SER A 148 -20.04 -4.78 4.22
CA SER A 148 -21.23 -4.30 4.94
C SER A 148 -20.81 -3.45 6.15
N GLN A 149 -21.75 -2.67 6.67
CA GLN A 149 -21.49 -1.92 7.89
C GLN A 149 -21.27 -2.88 9.07
N LYS A 150 -20.26 -2.55 9.89
CA LYS A 150 -19.99 -3.26 11.13
C LYS A 150 -21.21 -3.20 12.07
N PRO A 151 -21.57 -4.31 12.73
CA PRO A 151 -22.58 -4.28 13.77
C PRO A 151 -22.24 -3.25 14.85
N LYS A 152 -23.20 -2.42 15.21
CA LYS A 152 -23.03 -1.50 16.34
C LYS A 152 -23.07 -2.33 17.63
N PRO A 153 -22.16 -2.05 18.60
CA PRO A 153 -22.32 -2.63 19.94
C PRO A 153 -23.72 -2.31 20.46
N LEU A 154 -24.38 -3.28 21.06
CA LEU A 154 -25.62 -3.05 21.79
C LEU A 154 -25.34 -1.97 22.84
N PRO A 155 -26.22 -0.94 22.95
CA PRO A 155 -26.06 0.05 24.01
C PRO A 155 -26.10 -0.70 25.36
N SER A 156 -25.06 -0.47 26.20
CA SER A 156 -25.13 -0.93 27.59
C SER A 156 -26.45 -0.44 28.20
N PRO A 157 -27.19 -1.28 28.92
CA PRO A 157 -28.37 -0.83 29.62
C PRO A 157 -27.98 0.38 30.49
N ALA A 158 -28.71 1.48 30.32
CA ALA A 158 -28.52 2.64 31.16
C ALA A 158 -28.69 2.21 32.62
N PRO A 159 -27.87 2.68 33.57
CA PRO A 159 -28.12 2.41 34.98
C PRO A 159 -29.46 3.04 35.33
N ASP A 160 -30.47 2.19 35.45
CA ASP A 160 -31.79 2.61 35.93
C ASP A 160 -31.60 3.24 37.33
N SER A 161 -31.83 4.53 37.41
CA SER A 161 -32.01 5.24 38.66
C SER A 161 -33.39 4.86 39.24
N VAL A 162 -33.45 3.81 40.03
CA VAL A 162 -34.39 3.68 41.17
C VAL A 162 -33.97 2.49 42.04
N GLY A 163 -33.90 2.72 43.34
CA GLY A 163 -33.40 1.82 44.38
C GLY A 163 -34.09 0.45 44.43
N GLY A 164 -33.28 -0.54 44.67
CA GLY A 164 -33.67 -1.91 44.95
C GLY A 164 -32.43 -2.77 45.13
N GLU A 165 -32.34 -3.38 46.24
CA GLU A 165 -31.44 -4.37 46.84
C GLU A 165 -30.31 -5.02 46.02
N PRO A 166 -29.19 -5.42 46.67
CA PRO A 166 -28.02 -5.95 45.97
C PRO A 166 -28.35 -7.37 45.42
N ALA A 167 -28.50 -7.44 44.11
CA ALA A 167 -28.54 -8.69 43.35
C ALA A 167 -27.12 -9.24 43.16
N THR A 168 -26.98 -10.51 43.45
CA THR A 168 -25.81 -11.37 43.37
C THR A 168 -25.02 -11.18 42.06
N GLU A 169 -23.67 -11.10 42.22
CA GLU A 169 -22.66 -11.02 41.17
C GLU A 169 -22.67 -12.27 40.28
N ASP A 170 -23.46 -12.35 39.22
CA ASP A 170 -23.31 -13.43 38.23
C ASP A 170 -23.93 -13.16 36.83
N SER A 171 -24.22 -11.90 36.44
CA SER A 171 -24.85 -11.61 35.17
C SER A 171 -24.10 -10.66 34.23
N SER A 172 -22.81 -10.38 34.48
CA SER A 172 -22.01 -9.47 33.64
C SER A 172 -21.33 -10.13 32.42
N GLY A 173 -21.55 -11.42 32.15
CA GLY A 173 -20.84 -12.18 31.10
C GLY A 173 -21.55 -12.28 29.74
N SER A 174 -22.89 -12.16 29.68
CA SER A 174 -23.61 -12.54 28.46
C SER A 174 -23.60 -11.47 27.33
N GLY A 175 -23.63 -10.20 27.67
CA GLY A 175 -23.68 -9.14 26.66
C GLY A 175 -22.38 -8.86 25.91
N GLN A 176 -21.22 -9.19 26.51
CA GLN A 176 -19.89 -9.04 25.85
C GLN A 176 -19.63 -10.20 24.88
N THR A 177 -20.01 -11.42 25.22
CA THR A 177 -19.85 -12.59 24.35
C THR A 177 -20.70 -12.50 23.08
N GLU A 178 -21.94 -12.08 23.16
CA GLU A 178 -22.81 -11.89 21.98
C GLU A 178 -22.29 -10.79 21.03
N SER A 179 -21.71 -9.72 21.56
CA SER A 179 -21.07 -8.65 20.79
C SER A 179 -19.81 -9.12 20.07
N ASP A 180 -19.00 -9.97 20.74
CA ASP A 180 -17.76 -10.51 20.17
C ASP A 180 -18.05 -11.57 19.10
N ASP A 181 -19.07 -12.38 19.28
CA ASP A 181 -19.52 -13.36 18.29
C ASP A 181 -20.10 -12.68 17.04
N ALA A 182 -20.87 -11.62 17.20
CA ALA A 182 -21.39 -10.82 16.08
C ALA A 182 -20.27 -10.14 15.29
N LEU A 183 -19.24 -9.63 15.97
CA LEU A 183 -18.07 -9.05 15.35
C LEU A 183 -17.25 -10.09 14.58
N THR A 184 -17.08 -11.26 15.16
CA THR A 184 -16.34 -12.38 14.56
C THR A 184 -17.08 -12.88 13.31
N ALA A 185 -18.38 -13.07 13.39
CA ALA A 185 -19.23 -13.44 12.25
C ALA A 185 -19.17 -12.37 11.13
N TRP A 186 -19.21 -11.08 11.50
CA TRP A 186 -19.07 -10.01 10.55
C TRP A 186 -17.70 -10.01 9.87
N LYS A 187 -16.61 -10.19 10.63
CA LYS A 187 -15.25 -10.30 10.07
C LYS A 187 -15.14 -11.47 9.08
N ALA A 188 -15.76 -12.60 9.39
CA ALA A 188 -15.79 -13.75 8.50
C ALA A 188 -16.58 -13.45 7.20
N SER A 189 -17.61 -12.63 7.26
CA SER A 189 -18.46 -12.25 6.11
C SER A 189 -17.87 -11.14 5.23
N ARG A 190 -16.72 -10.53 5.60
CA ARG A 190 -16.09 -9.47 4.80
C ARG A 190 -15.80 -9.93 3.38
N LYS A 191 -16.17 -9.13 2.40
CA LYS A 191 -15.91 -9.36 0.98
C LYS A 191 -14.52 -8.88 0.55
N ALA A 192 -13.95 -7.93 1.29
CA ALA A 192 -12.60 -7.42 1.07
C ALA A 192 -11.84 -7.26 2.38
N VAL A 193 -10.55 -7.61 2.39
CA VAL A 193 -9.70 -7.53 3.57
C VAL A 193 -8.26 -7.22 3.18
N ILE A 194 -7.56 -6.47 4.04
CA ILE A 194 -6.13 -6.25 3.96
C ILE A 194 -5.47 -7.05 5.08
N HIS A 195 -4.54 -7.90 4.70
CA HIS A 195 -3.62 -8.55 5.62
C HIS A 195 -2.32 -7.77 5.60
N THR A 196 -2.03 -7.03 6.67
CA THR A 196 -0.78 -6.27 6.78
C THR A 196 0.13 -6.90 7.80
N ILE A 197 1.41 -7.07 7.46
CA ILE A 197 2.40 -7.73 8.31
C ILE A 197 3.65 -6.88 8.47
N ASP A 198 4.18 -6.87 9.68
CA ASP A 198 5.48 -6.26 10.02
C ASP A 198 6.24 -7.19 10.98
N ILE A 199 7.54 -7.29 10.80
CA ILE A 199 8.38 -8.09 11.71
C ILE A 199 8.40 -7.50 13.13
N SER A 200 8.17 -6.20 13.24
CA SER A 200 8.20 -5.46 14.50
C SER A 200 6.81 -5.29 15.09
N PRO A 201 6.53 -5.90 16.26
CA PRO A 201 5.25 -5.68 16.95
C PRO A 201 5.03 -4.22 17.35
N LYS A 202 6.11 -3.43 17.51
CA LYS A 202 6.03 -2.00 17.79
C LYS A 202 5.46 -1.22 16.60
N TYR A 203 5.92 -1.51 15.38
CA TYR A 203 5.41 -0.86 14.18
C TYR A 203 3.99 -1.31 13.86
N SER A 204 3.69 -2.60 13.93
CA SER A 204 2.34 -3.13 13.76
C SER A 204 1.33 -2.47 14.72
N LYS A 205 1.67 -2.40 16.02
CA LYS A 205 0.83 -1.73 17.03
C LYS A 205 0.67 -0.22 16.78
N HIS A 206 1.73 0.44 16.28
CA HIS A 206 1.66 1.86 15.93
C HIS A 206 0.76 2.09 14.72
N ALA A 207 0.92 1.30 13.67
CA ALA A 207 0.07 1.36 12.47
C ALA A 207 -1.41 1.11 12.80
N ALA A 208 -1.69 0.12 13.63
CA ALA A 208 -3.06 -0.15 14.10
C ALA A 208 -3.68 1.08 14.80
N LYS A 209 -2.90 1.79 15.63
CA LYS A 209 -3.35 3.05 16.25
C LYS A 209 -3.60 4.16 15.23
N VAL A 210 -2.73 4.28 14.22
CA VAL A 210 -2.91 5.28 13.14
C VAL A 210 -4.17 4.98 12.34
N VAL A 211 -4.38 3.74 11.95
CA VAL A 211 -5.58 3.33 11.20
C VAL A 211 -6.85 3.53 12.04
N ALA A 212 -6.84 3.14 13.31
CA ALA A 212 -7.96 3.31 14.23
C ALA A 212 -8.23 4.78 14.59
N GLY A 213 -7.24 5.67 14.49
CA GLY A 213 -7.39 7.09 14.79
C GLY A 213 -8.08 7.91 13.69
N PHE A 214 -8.07 7.45 12.45
CA PHE A 214 -8.68 8.19 11.36
C PHE A 214 -10.20 8.05 11.37
N ARG A 215 -10.93 9.20 11.53
CA ARG A 215 -12.39 9.25 11.54
C ARG A 215 -13.03 8.17 12.40
N HIS A 216 -12.61 8.10 13.66
CA HIS A 216 -13.09 7.11 14.63
C HIS A 216 -12.93 5.65 14.18
N GLY A 217 -11.89 5.35 13.42
CA GLY A 217 -11.62 3.99 12.95
C GLY A 217 -12.51 3.53 11.80
N LEU A 218 -13.06 4.47 11.03
CA LEU A 218 -13.99 4.17 9.92
C LEU A 218 -13.53 3.03 9.01
N TYR A 219 -12.21 2.90 8.80
CA TYR A 219 -11.63 1.89 7.92
C TYR A 219 -10.90 0.76 8.66
N ALA A 220 -10.81 0.83 9.99
CA ALA A 220 -9.95 -0.06 10.78
C ALA A 220 -10.35 -1.55 10.65
N ASP A 221 -11.63 -1.80 10.58
CA ASP A 221 -12.15 -3.18 10.55
C ASP A 221 -11.96 -3.90 9.20
N ASN A 222 -11.47 -3.20 8.17
CA ASN A 222 -11.09 -3.81 6.89
C ASN A 222 -9.68 -4.43 6.95
N VAL A 223 -8.94 -4.26 8.06
CA VAL A 223 -7.52 -4.60 8.18
C VAL A 223 -7.32 -5.64 9.27
N ASP A 224 -6.57 -6.68 8.94
CA ASP A 224 -6.04 -7.66 9.88
C ASP A 224 -4.52 -7.43 10.02
N PHE A 225 -4.09 -7.09 11.23
CA PHE A 225 -2.69 -6.81 11.54
C PHE A 225 -1.99 -8.07 12.02
N HIS A 226 -0.86 -8.39 11.41
CA HIS A 226 -0.04 -9.53 11.74
C HIS A 226 1.37 -9.10 12.16
N VAL A 227 2.05 -9.95 12.93
CA VAL A 227 3.45 -9.75 13.33
C VAL A 227 4.23 -10.99 12.94
N GLY A 228 5.30 -10.81 12.19
CA GLY A 228 6.15 -11.92 11.75
C GLY A 228 6.76 -11.71 10.37
N ASP A 229 7.29 -12.78 9.82
CA ASP A 229 7.85 -12.84 8.48
C ASP A 229 6.77 -13.05 7.41
N ALA A 230 6.92 -12.41 6.25
CA ALA A 230 5.96 -12.46 5.16
C ALA A 230 5.78 -13.89 4.60
N SER A 231 6.88 -14.60 4.35
CA SER A 231 6.82 -15.97 3.81
C SER A 231 6.27 -16.96 4.84
N GLY A 232 6.64 -16.78 6.11
CA GLY A 232 6.14 -17.59 7.23
C GLY A 232 4.63 -17.42 7.41
N TRP A 233 4.13 -16.19 7.31
CA TRP A 233 2.69 -15.92 7.40
C TRP A 233 1.91 -16.60 6.25
N ILE A 234 2.39 -16.49 5.01
CA ILE A 234 1.74 -17.13 3.86
C ILE A 234 1.67 -18.65 4.06
N LYS A 235 2.76 -19.27 4.52
CA LYS A 235 2.78 -20.70 4.83
C LYS A 235 1.74 -21.06 5.89
N SER A 236 1.69 -20.33 6.99
CA SER A 236 0.69 -20.53 8.06
C SER A 236 -0.74 -20.33 7.57
N GLU A 237 -0.99 -19.40 6.61
CA GLU A 237 -2.31 -19.22 6.03
C GLU A 237 -2.73 -20.39 5.13
N HIS A 238 -1.82 -20.97 4.35
CA HIS A 238 -2.09 -22.19 3.59
C HIS A 238 -2.42 -23.36 4.54
N GLU A 239 -1.64 -23.54 5.61
CA GLU A 239 -1.90 -24.54 6.64
C GLU A 239 -3.27 -24.32 7.32
N ARG A 240 -3.57 -23.09 7.75
CA ARG A 240 -4.85 -22.72 8.38
C ARG A 240 -6.06 -22.96 7.47
N ARG A 241 -5.89 -22.71 6.16
CA ARG A 241 -6.93 -22.95 5.15
C ARG A 241 -7.00 -24.40 4.71
N ASN A 242 -6.05 -25.22 5.14
CA ASN A 242 -5.87 -26.60 4.68
C ASN A 242 -5.92 -26.71 3.15
N SER A 243 -5.25 -25.79 2.44
CA SER A 243 -5.30 -25.65 1.00
C SER A 243 -4.08 -24.91 0.46
N ASP A 244 -3.48 -25.46 -0.60
CA ASP A 244 -2.40 -24.81 -1.37
C ASP A 244 -2.93 -23.88 -2.47
N GLN A 245 -4.25 -23.68 -2.54
CA GLN A 245 -4.85 -22.82 -3.57
C GLN A 245 -4.53 -21.36 -3.32
N PRO A 246 -4.25 -20.59 -4.38
CA PRO A 246 -4.03 -19.15 -4.28
C PRO A 246 -5.24 -18.43 -3.70
N PHE A 247 -5.02 -17.53 -2.75
CA PHE A 247 -6.08 -16.79 -2.06
C PHE A 247 -5.94 -15.26 -2.16
N LEU A 248 -4.72 -14.74 -2.37
CA LEU A 248 -4.46 -13.31 -2.50
C LEU A 248 -4.84 -12.82 -3.90
N THR A 249 -5.53 -11.69 -3.96
CA THR A 249 -5.82 -11.00 -5.22
C THR A 249 -4.68 -10.08 -5.60
N HIS A 250 -4.11 -9.37 -4.62
CA HIS A 250 -2.99 -8.47 -4.80
C HIS A 250 -2.01 -8.56 -3.63
N ALA A 251 -0.76 -8.20 -3.88
CA ALA A 251 0.26 -8.09 -2.85
C ALA A 251 1.11 -6.83 -3.05
N PHE A 252 1.56 -6.26 -1.94
CA PHE A 252 2.51 -5.16 -1.88
C PHE A 252 3.65 -5.51 -0.92
N LEU A 253 4.90 -5.34 -1.35
CA LEU A 253 6.07 -5.61 -0.53
C LEU A 253 6.95 -4.35 -0.44
N ASP A 254 7.18 -3.89 0.78
CA ASP A 254 8.15 -2.85 1.15
C ASP A 254 9.07 -3.41 2.23
N LEU A 255 9.94 -4.31 1.82
CA LEU A 255 10.79 -5.11 2.70
C LEU A 255 12.24 -5.08 2.22
N PRO A 256 13.22 -5.15 3.13
CA PRO A 256 14.58 -5.52 2.75
C PRO A 256 14.58 -6.96 2.19
N ALA A 257 15.48 -7.23 1.25
CA ALA A 257 15.59 -8.55 0.60
C ALA A 257 14.27 -9.10 0.01
N THR A 258 13.48 -8.23 -0.60
CA THR A 258 12.16 -8.55 -1.19
C THR A 258 12.19 -9.77 -2.09
N HIS A 259 13.32 -10.01 -2.79
CA HIS A 259 13.51 -11.14 -3.69
C HIS A 259 13.39 -12.51 -3.01
N ASP A 260 13.61 -12.61 -1.69
CA ASP A 260 13.50 -13.88 -0.95
C ASP A 260 12.05 -14.30 -0.69
N HIS A 261 11.11 -13.34 -0.74
CA HIS A 261 9.69 -13.59 -0.48
C HIS A 261 8.87 -13.88 -1.74
N LEU A 262 9.46 -13.72 -2.95
CA LEU A 262 8.73 -13.79 -4.22
C LEU A 262 8.07 -15.14 -4.47
N SER A 263 8.75 -16.25 -4.16
CA SER A 263 8.21 -17.59 -4.37
C SER A 263 6.97 -17.84 -3.49
N ALA A 264 7.05 -17.48 -2.20
CA ALA A 264 5.94 -17.61 -1.27
C ALA A 264 4.75 -16.73 -1.68
N VAL A 265 5.00 -15.45 -2.03
CA VAL A 265 3.93 -14.55 -2.48
C VAL A 265 3.30 -15.04 -3.78
N ALA A 266 4.12 -15.50 -4.73
CA ALA A 266 3.62 -16.05 -5.99
C ALA A 266 2.75 -17.29 -5.79
N SER A 267 3.03 -18.16 -4.80
CA SER A 267 2.18 -19.33 -4.51
C SER A 267 0.80 -18.94 -4.01
N ALA A 268 0.73 -17.88 -3.21
CA ALA A 268 -0.53 -17.39 -2.64
C ALA A 268 -1.33 -16.48 -3.59
N LEU A 269 -0.70 -15.90 -4.62
CA LEU A 269 -1.31 -14.93 -5.52
C LEU A 269 -2.15 -15.64 -6.59
N LYS A 270 -3.40 -15.22 -6.76
CA LYS A 270 -4.31 -15.70 -7.82
C LYS A 270 -3.74 -15.36 -9.21
N ASN A 271 -4.15 -16.14 -10.22
CA ASN A 271 -3.80 -15.82 -11.61
C ASN A 271 -4.25 -14.41 -11.99
N ASP A 272 -3.42 -13.68 -12.74
CA ASP A 272 -3.57 -12.26 -13.07
C ASP A 272 -3.55 -11.31 -11.87
N GLY A 273 -3.30 -11.82 -10.67
CA GLY A 273 -3.10 -11.01 -9.47
C GLY A 273 -1.86 -10.14 -9.61
N THR A 274 -1.92 -8.95 -9.01
CA THR A 274 -0.84 -7.96 -9.07
C THR A 274 0.05 -8.06 -7.85
N LEU A 275 1.36 -8.14 -8.06
CA LEU A 275 2.38 -7.92 -7.04
C LEU A 275 3.09 -6.60 -7.33
N ILE A 276 3.07 -5.67 -6.39
CA ILE A 276 3.87 -4.45 -6.44
C ILE A 276 4.98 -4.57 -5.39
N ILE A 277 6.21 -4.29 -5.78
CA ILE A 277 7.34 -4.20 -4.87
C ILE A 277 7.90 -2.78 -4.87
N PHE A 278 8.21 -2.26 -3.70
CA PHE A 278 8.94 -1.01 -3.54
C PHE A 278 10.39 -1.31 -3.14
N ASN A 279 11.32 -0.65 -3.83
CA ASN A 279 12.73 -0.72 -3.48
C ASN A 279 13.40 0.65 -3.66
N PRO A 280 14.34 1.02 -2.77
CA PRO A 280 15.10 2.27 -2.89
C PRO A 280 15.97 2.34 -4.14
N SER A 281 16.41 1.20 -4.69
CA SER A 281 17.29 1.11 -5.86
C SER A 281 16.68 0.26 -6.96
N ILE A 282 16.88 0.67 -8.20
CA ILE A 282 16.51 -0.09 -9.40
C ILE A 282 17.22 -1.46 -9.44
N THR A 283 18.44 -1.57 -8.90
CA THR A 283 19.19 -2.83 -8.86
C THR A 283 18.46 -3.90 -8.05
N GLN A 284 17.76 -3.52 -6.99
CA GLN A 284 16.95 -4.46 -6.20
C GLN A 284 15.74 -4.98 -6.97
N ILE A 285 15.18 -4.18 -7.90
CA ILE A 285 14.18 -4.67 -8.86
C ILE A 285 14.81 -5.69 -9.82
N VAL A 286 16.04 -5.44 -10.26
CA VAL A 286 16.82 -6.38 -11.08
C VAL A 286 17.03 -7.71 -10.34
N ASP A 287 17.41 -7.67 -9.07
CA ASP A 287 17.58 -8.86 -8.24
C ASP A 287 16.28 -9.70 -8.17
N CYS A 288 15.14 -9.03 -8.04
CA CYS A 288 13.83 -9.69 -8.09
C CYS A 288 13.57 -10.36 -9.44
N VAL A 289 13.83 -9.66 -10.55
CA VAL A 289 13.67 -10.23 -11.90
C VAL A 289 14.62 -11.40 -12.14
N GLN A 290 15.85 -11.30 -11.66
CA GLN A 290 16.84 -12.37 -11.73
C GLN A 290 16.37 -13.62 -10.97
N LYS A 291 15.89 -13.44 -9.73
CA LYS A 291 15.36 -14.53 -8.90
C LYS A 291 14.15 -15.21 -9.57
N ILE A 292 13.24 -14.42 -10.15
CA ILE A 292 12.08 -14.92 -10.90
C ILE A 292 12.54 -15.81 -12.03
N LYS A 293 13.56 -15.41 -12.79
CA LYS A 293 14.09 -16.20 -13.92
C LYS A 293 14.86 -17.43 -13.48
N GLN A 294 15.67 -17.33 -12.42
CA GLN A 294 16.47 -18.45 -11.91
C GLN A 294 15.61 -19.56 -11.31
N GLN A 295 14.54 -19.19 -10.61
CA GLN A 295 13.67 -20.14 -9.92
C GLN A 295 12.39 -20.46 -10.69
N ASP A 296 12.27 -19.94 -11.91
CA ASP A 296 11.10 -20.10 -12.76
C ASP A 296 9.78 -19.75 -12.03
N ILE A 297 9.80 -18.63 -11.25
CA ILE A 297 8.64 -18.15 -10.52
C ILE A 297 7.63 -17.62 -11.54
N PRO A 298 6.32 -17.97 -11.44
CA PRO A 298 5.32 -17.59 -12.43
C PRO A 298 4.86 -16.13 -12.25
N LEU A 299 5.80 -15.20 -12.33
CA LEU A 299 5.58 -13.76 -12.27
C LEU A 299 6.17 -13.11 -13.53
N PHE A 300 5.44 -12.16 -14.09
CA PHE A 300 5.87 -11.34 -15.22
C PHE A 300 6.00 -9.89 -14.78
N LEU A 301 7.14 -9.27 -15.07
CA LEU A 301 7.32 -7.83 -14.86
C LEU A 301 6.56 -7.04 -15.91
N ASP A 302 5.48 -6.39 -15.51
CA ASP A 302 4.62 -5.59 -16.37
C ASP A 302 5.21 -4.19 -16.59
N GLN A 303 5.59 -3.52 -15.49
CA GLN A 303 6.19 -2.18 -15.56
C GLN A 303 7.10 -1.88 -14.37
N THR A 304 8.00 -0.94 -14.58
CA THR A 304 8.84 -0.36 -13.52
C THR A 304 8.67 1.15 -13.52
N LEU A 305 8.41 1.71 -12.34
CA LEU A 305 8.16 3.14 -12.15
C LEU A 305 9.16 3.71 -11.16
N GLU A 306 9.73 4.87 -11.46
CA GLU A 306 10.49 5.66 -10.49
C GLU A 306 9.55 6.63 -9.77
N LEU A 307 9.60 6.64 -8.45
CA LEU A 307 8.83 7.57 -7.63
C LEU A 307 9.56 8.91 -7.57
N GLY A 308 8.87 9.99 -7.92
CA GLY A 308 9.46 11.32 -7.96
C GLY A 308 9.33 12.08 -6.65
N ASN A 309 10.38 12.83 -6.29
CA ASN A 309 10.40 13.68 -5.08
C ASN A 309 9.62 15.00 -5.22
N ASN A 310 9.10 15.33 -6.39
CA ASN A 310 8.58 16.68 -6.70
C ASN A 310 7.05 16.81 -6.70
N GLY A 311 6.32 15.99 -5.95
CA GLY A 311 4.87 16.17 -5.75
C GLY A 311 4.01 16.07 -7.02
N THR A 312 4.59 15.75 -8.16
CA THR A 312 3.84 15.42 -9.37
C THR A 312 3.48 13.94 -9.32
N SER A 313 2.20 13.66 -9.21
CA SER A 313 1.65 12.31 -9.27
C SER A 313 2.03 11.65 -10.60
N GLY A 314 2.91 10.69 -10.54
CA GLY A 314 3.34 9.92 -11.69
C GLY A 314 4.81 9.55 -11.57
N GLY A 315 5.11 8.29 -11.31
CA GLY A 315 6.46 7.77 -11.38
C GLY A 315 7.01 7.85 -12.80
N LYS A 316 8.34 7.84 -12.94
CA LYS A 316 8.99 7.77 -14.25
C LYS A 316 9.09 6.32 -14.72
N PRO A 317 8.72 6.01 -15.96
CA PRO A 317 8.87 4.67 -16.51
C PRO A 317 10.34 4.34 -16.78
N TRP A 318 10.77 3.14 -16.38
CA TRP A 318 12.07 2.58 -16.67
C TRP A 318 11.97 1.38 -17.60
N ASP A 319 12.96 1.22 -18.48
CA ASP A 319 13.15 0.03 -19.30
C ASP A 319 14.06 -0.94 -18.55
N LEU A 320 13.46 -2.04 -18.08
CA LEU A 320 14.15 -3.10 -17.37
C LEU A 320 13.91 -4.42 -18.10
N ARG A 321 14.98 -5.03 -18.61
CA ARG A 321 14.87 -6.32 -19.31
C ARG A 321 16.09 -7.20 -19.10
N ALA A 322 15.85 -8.50 -18.97
CA ALA A 322 16.89 -9.50 -19.00
C ALA A 322 17.28 -9.79 -20.46
N VAL A 323 18.57 -9.75 -20.76
CA VAL A 323 19.13 -10.10 -22.06
C VAL A 323 20.18 -11.16 -21.90
N LYS A 324 20.26 -12.10 -22.84
CA LYS A 324 21.38 -13.05 -22.88
C LYS A 324 22.62 -12.31 -23.38
N PRO A 325 23.78 -12.41 -22.68
CA PRO A 325 25.01 -11.84 -23.16
C PRO A 325 25.31 -12.39 -24.56
N ARG A 326 25.71 -11.52 -25.50
CA ARG A 326 26.32 -12.00 -26.72
C ARG A 326 27.63 -12.68 -26.33
N ALA A 327 27.89 -13.85 -26.86
CA ALA A 327 29.16 -14.53 -26.63
C ALA A 327 30.31 -13.54 -26.87
N ALA A 328 31.18 -13.38 -25.87
CA ALA A 328 32.37 -12.53 -26.00
C ALA A 328 33.18 -13.04 -27.19
N PRO A 329 33.71 -12.15 -28.05
CA PRO A 329 34.65 -12.59 -29.09
C PRO A 329 35.85 -13.27 -28.40
N LYS A 330 36.21 -14.46 -28.86
CA LYS A 330 37.40 -15.18 -28.37
C LYS A 330 38.59 -14.29 -28.59
N VAL A 331 39.22 -13.84 -27.50
CA VAL A 331 40.51 -13.15 -27.54
C VAL A 331 41.55 -14.19 -27.98
N GLN A 332 42.03 -14.06 -29.21
CA GLN A 332 43.25 -14.75 -29.65
C GLN A 332 44.42 -14.12 -28.92
N SER A 333 45.12 -14.91 -28.11
CA SER A 333 46.44 -14.56 -27.56
C SER A 333 47.45 -14.48 -28.72
N GLY A 334 47.96 -13.30 -28.99
CA GLY A 334 49.02 -13.04 -29.93
C GLY A 334 49.90 -11.94 -29.35
N GLU A 335 51.19 -12.21 -29.32
CA GLU A 335 52.33 -11.61 -28.65
C GLU A 335 52.55 -10.11 -28.89
N GLU A 336 53.30 -9.53 -27.94
CA GLU A 336 53.76 -8.15 -27.80
C GLU A 336 54.43 -7.55 -29.05
N SER A 337 54.15 -6.27 -29.30
CA SER A 337 55.20 -5.27 -29.51
C SER A 337 54.66 -3.83 -29.44
N SER A 338 55.44 -3.03 -28.75
CA SER A 338 55.37 -1.60 -28.48
C SER A 338 55.22 -0.74 -29.75
N ASP A 339 54.41 0.33 -29.74
CA ASP A 339 54.81 1.74 -29.75
C ASP A 339 53.65 2.69 -30.11
N SER A 340 53.57 3.70 -29.29
CA SER A 340 53.26 5.13 -29.51
C SER A 340 52.14 5.62 -30.46
N VAL A 341 51.25 6.45 -29.87
CA VAL A 341 50.84 7.83 -30.22
C VAL A 341 49.77 8.09 -31.29
N GLN A 342 48.74 8.78 -30.82
CA GLN A 342 47.88 9.84 -31.40
C GLN A 342 46.65 9.54 -32.31
N SER A 343 45.55 10.02 -31.76
CA SER A 343 44.53 10.92 -32.31
C SER A 343 43.62 10.49 -33.47
N SER A 344 42.32 10.70 -33.16
CA SER A 344 41.23 11.21 -34.04
C SER A 344 40.77 10.36 -35.23
N GLY A 345 39.44 10.27 -35.33
CA GLY A 345 38.74 10.11 -36.62
C GLY A 345 37.73 8.99 -36.69
N SER A 346 36.49 9.39 -36.82
CA SER A 346 35.37 8.66 -37.32
C SER A 346 35.66 7.84 -38.58
N GLU A 347 35.07 6.63 -38.67
CA GLU A 347 34.43 6.11 -39.89
C GLU A 347 34.17 4.60 -39.75
N GLU A 348 32.98 4.17 -40.13
CA GLU A 348 32.63 2.76 -40.36
C GLU A 348 33.48 2.18 -41.51
N PRO A 349 33.67 0.88 -41.55
CA PRO A 349 33.51 0.22 -42.82
C PRO A 349 32.77 -1.13 -42.80
N GLU A 350 32.33 -1.43 -43.95
CA GLU A 350 31.54 -2.49 -44.55
C GLU A 350 32.10 -3.93 -44.37
N LYS A 351 31.18 -4.86 -44.65
CA LYS A 351 31.30 -6.30 -44.72
C LYS A 351 32.38 -6.79 -45.69
N GLN A 352 33.06 -7.85 -45.36
CA GLN A 352 33.52 -8.87 -46.31
C GLN A 352 33.51 -10.25 -45.70
N ASP A 353 32.82 -11.15 -46.43
CA ASP A 353 32.85 -12.61 -46.28
C ASP A 353 34.20 -13.19 -46.61
N GLN A 354 34.69 -14.12 -45.79
CA GLN A 354 35.61 -15.18 -46.30
C GLN A 354 35.42 -16.48 -45.54
N ASN A 355 35.09 -17.47 -46.33
CA ASN A 355 34.98 -18.87 -46.11
C ASN A 355 36.33 -19.54 -45.92
N ILE A 356 36.59 -20.35 -44.91
CA ILE A 356 37.66 -21.38 -44.92
C ILE A 356 37.22 -22.59 -44.04
N THR A 357 37.17 -23.67 -44.68
CA THR A 357 37.20 -25.13 -44.47
C THR A 357 37.50 -25.72 -43.07
N ARG A 358 36.76 -26.80 -42.84
CA ARG A 358 36.87 -27.79 -41.75
C ARG A 358 38.14 -28.63 -41.81
N ASP A 359 38.61 -29.06 -40.61
CA ASP A 359 39.02 -30.45 -40.38
C ASP A 359 38.88 -30.87 -38.88
N PRO A 360 38.70 -32.16 -38.60
CA PRO A 360 37.95 -32.67 -37.47
C PRO A 360 38.79 -33.33 -36.37
N ALA A 361 38.10 -33.61 -35.26
CA ALA A 361 38.47 -34.50 -34.15
C ALA A 361 39.25 -33.88 -32.98
N GLN A 362 38.46 -33.54 -31.92
CA GLN A 362 38.90 -33.79 -30.55
C GLN A 362 37.69 -33.95 -29.60
N THR A 363 37.66 -35.13 -29.06
CA THR A 363 37.16 -35.61 -27.75
C THR A 363 36.09 -34.81 -27.02
N LEU A 364 34.91 -35.41 -26.95
CA LEU A 364 33.77 -35.02 -26.11
C LEU A 364 34.16 -35.19 -24.62
N THR A 365 34.42 -34.12 -23.95
CA THR A 365 34.22 -33.97 -22.50
C THR A 365 32.87 -33.38 -22.30
N GLU A 366 31.97 -34.09 -21.62
CA GLU A 366 30.65 -33.59 -21.19
C GLU A 366 30.82 -32.32 -20.33
N ALA A 367 30.57 -31.16 -20.93
CA ALA A 367 30.44 -29.91 -20.22
C ALA A 367 29.10 -29.90 -19.47
N LYS A 368 29.15 -29.78 -18.14
CA LYS A 368 27.98 -29.42 -17.33
C LYS A 368 27.27 -28.23 -18.00
N PRO A 369 25.93 -28.23 -18.06
CA PRO A 369 25.21 -27.09 -18.56
C PRO A 369 25.55 -25.85 -17.70
N GLU A 370 26.25 -24.88 -18.30
CA GLU A 370 26.47 -23.58 -17.69
C GLU A 370 25.12 -22.92 -17.46
N GLU A 371 24.86 -22.52 -16.21
CA GLU A 371 23.68 -21.72 -15.88
C GLU A 371 23.64 -20.48 -16.80
N PRO A 372 22.48 -20.13 -17.36
CA PRO A 372 22.39 -19.01 -18.27
C PRO A 372 22.73 -17.71 -17.52
N ASN A 373 23.91 -17.15 -17.81
CA ASN A 373 24.36 -15.89 -17.25
C ASN A 373 23.54 -14.74 -17.88
N TRP A 374 22.49 -14.30 -17.17
CA TRP A 374 21.63 -13.21 -17.62
C TRP A 374 22.30 -11.85 -17.34
N THR A 375 22.32 -10.97 -18.34
CA THR A 375 22.69 -9.55 -18.20
C THR A 375 21.43 -8.70 -18.23
N PHE A 376 21.41 -7.61 -17.43
CA PHE A 376 20.22 -6.76 -17.30
C PHE A 376 20.48 -5.38 -17.90
N VAL A 377 19.51 -4.89 -18.67
CA VAL A 377 19.48 -3.51 -19.14
C VAL A 377 18.52 -2.74 -18.25
N CYS A 378 19.01 -1.68 -17.60
CA CYS A 378 18.27 -0.78 -16.73
C CYS A 378 18.52 0.65 -17.17
N ARG A 379 17.50 1.32 -17.72
CA ARG A 379 17.62 2.72 -18.13
C ARG A 379 16.28 3.45 -18.05
N PRO A 380 16.27 4.77 -17.74
CA PRO A 380 15.06 5.57 -17.87
C PRO A 380 14.57 5.56 -19.31
N LYS A 381 13.27 5.53 -19.51
CA LYS A 381 12.70 5.78 -20.85
C LYS A 381 13.06 7.20 -21.26
N VAL A 382 13.63 7.35 -22.47
CA VAL A 382 14.30 8.57 -22.96
C VAL A 382 13.38 9.80 -22.93
N GLY A 383 13.91 10.93 -22.46
CA GLY A 383 13.32 12.26 -22.61
C GLY A 383 13.07 13.05 -21.32
N GLU A 384 13.32 12.51 -20.12
CA GLU A 384 13.00 13.20 -18.87
C GLU A 384 14.16 13.24 -17.85
N ARG A 385 14.18 14.35 -17.08
CA ARG A 385 15.19 14.59 -16.03
C ARG A 385 14.97 13.65 -14.84
N ILE A 386 15.98 12.91 -14.43
CA ILE A 386 15.93 11.96 -13.32
C ILE A 386 16.06 12.70 -11.98
N ILE A 387 15.06 12.56 -11.12
CA ILE A 387 15.12 12.96 -9.71
C ILE A 387 14.65 11.75 -8.90
N GLY A 388 15.57 11.07 -8.22
CA GLY A 388 15.31 9.77 -7.58
C GLY A 388 14.49 9.86 -6.30
N GLY A 389 13.63 8.86 -6.06
CA GLY A 389 12.83 8.70 -4.84
C GLY A 389 12.57 7.25 -4.43
N GLY A 390 13.00 6.27 -5.24
CA GLY A 390 12.71 4.84 -5.12
C GLY A 390 11.97 4.32 -6.34
N PHE A 391 11.77 3.02 -6.39
CA PHE A 391 11.26 2.33 -7.57
C PHE A 391 10.13 1.38 -7.19
N LEU A 392 9.10 1.32 -8.03
CA LEU A 392 8.07 0.31 -7.98
C LEU A 392 8.30 -0.68 -9.14
N GLY A 393 8.39 -1.98 -8.82
CA GLY A 393 8.24 -3.05 -9.79
C GLY A 393 6.82 -3.59 -9.71
N VAL A 394 6.09 -3.56 -10.81
CA VAL A 394 4.73 -4.11 -10.92
C VAL A 394 4.80 -5.42 -11.68
N PHE A 395 4.36 -6.48 -11.04
CA PHE A 395 4.38 -7.84 -11.59
C PHE A 395 2.96 -8.39 -11.67
N ARG A 396 2.72 -9.24 -12.67
CA ARG A 396 1.48 -10.00 -12.83
C ARG A 396 1.74 -11.49 -12.65
N LYS A 397 0.83 -12.16 -11.96
CA LYS A 397 0.87 -13.61 -11.81
C LYS A 397 0.44 -14.28 -13.11
N MET A 398 1.32 -15.11 -13.66
CA MET A 398 1.02 -15.92 -14.84
C MET A 398 0.32 -17.22 -14.47
N ASN A 399 -0.50 -17.73 -15.39
CA ASN A 399 -1.01 -19.09 -15.28
C ASN A 399 0.13 -20.08 -15.57
N ASN A 400 0.29 -21.10 -14.74
CA ASN A 400 1.32 -22.13 -14.92
C ASN A 400 1.21 -22.90 -16.25
N SER A 401 0.03 -22.93 -16.88
CA SER A 401 -0.22 -23.59 -18.18
C SER A 401 0.15 -22.72 -19.39
N ALA A 402 0.46 -21.42 -19.21
CA ALA A 402 0.71 -20.46 -20.30
C ALA A 402 2.19 -20.08 -20.41
N ARG A 403 3.11 -20.98 -20.07
CA ARG A 403 4.56 -20.74 -20.27
C ARG A 403 4.92 -20.87 -21.72
N PRO A 404 5.60 -19.87 -22.33
CA PRO A 404 6.12 -20.02 -23.70
C PRO A 404 7.26 -21.01 -23.78
#